data_8edb846c656311f6d5293703acf06887
#
_entry.id   8edb846c656311f6d5293703acf06887
#
_cell.length_a   1.000
_cell.length_b   1.000
_cell.length_c   1.000
_cell.angle_alpha   90.00
_cell.angle_beta   90.00
_cell.angle_gamma   90.00
#
_symmetry.space_group_name_H-M   'P 1'
#
loop_
_entity.id
_entity.type
_entity.pdbx_description
1 polymer ?
#
loop_
_entity_poly.entity_id
_entity_poly.type
_entity_poly.pdbx_seq_one_letter_code
_entity_poly.pdbx_strand_id
1 'polypeptide(L)'
;GWRGDRAQSGGILFDWPAHFVDQALQLVDAPVERVYCDIVYRDHWPIDIGNYGTIFLTFANGVRYQIEIGNLATIEKPRWYVAGDLGALSKPGLDPQEPFLRLGLIEDAKEPPEDRTRVVTRRSGEAEELILDSVRGTWKNYYQNISDVLNNGADLIVTPEQVQKAMRVYDAAMASADSGQTVSLV
;
A
#
# COMPACT_ATOMS: atom_id res chain seq x y z
N GLY A 1 16.85 11.74 -11.19
CA GLY A 1 16.25 11.11 -12.36
C GLY A 1 14.80 11.56 -12.54
N TRP A 2 14.10 11.13 -13.58
CA TRP A 2 12.74 11.56 -13.95
C TRP A 2 11.70 11.39 -12.82
N ARG A 3 11.87 10.42 -11.93
CA ARG A 3 11.00 10.22 -10.76
C ARG A 3 11.03 11.37 -9.75
N GLY A 4 12.13 12.13 -9.69
CA GLY A 4 12.26 13.30 -8.83
C GLY A 4 11.73 14.60 -9.43
N ASP A 5 11.21 14.56 -10.65
CA ASP A 5 10.65 15.67 -11.40
C ASP A 5 9.12 15.53 -11.45
N ARG A 6 8.40 16.46 -10.80
CA ARG A 6 6.92 16.40 -10.70
C ARG A 6 6.24 16.48 -12.06
N ALA A 7 6.80 17.24 -13.00
CA ALA A 7 6.21 17.36 -14.34
C ALA A 7 6.26 16.05 -15.12
N GLN A 8 7.21 15.16 -14.80
CA GLN A 8 7.37 13.87 -15.45
C GLN A 8 6.71 12.72 -14.68
N SER A 9 6.81 12.75 -13.33
CA SER A 9 6.34 11.64 -12.48
C SER A 9 4.93 11.85 -11.90
N GLY A 10 4.42 13.08 -11.90
CA GLY A 10 3.17 13.45 -11.23
C GLY A 10 3.32 13.74 -9.73
N GLY A 11 4.42 13.35 -9.11
CA GLY A 11 4.68 13.55 -7.68
C GLY A 11 4.73 12.26 -6.87
N ILE A 12 5.06 12.38 -5.58
CA ILE A 12 5.29 11.24 -4.68
C ILE A 12 4.09 10.28 -4.56
N LEU A 13 2.87 10.77 -4.77
CA LEU A 13 1.66 9.95 -4.66
C LEU A 13 1.48 8.96 -5.82
N PHE A 14 2.13 9.17 -6.97
CA PHE A 14 1.98 8.34 -8.17
C PHE A 14 3.03 7.22 -8.29
N ASP A 15 3.88 7.03 -7.31
CA ASP A 15 4.83 5.92 -7.25
C ASP A 15 4.28 4.80 -6.32
N TRP A 16 4.90 4.56 -5.19
CA TRP A 16 4.51 3.51 -4.24
C TRP A 16 3.04 3.57 -3.74
N PRO A 17 2.44 4.74 -3.51
CA PRO A 17 1.06 4.81 -3.05
C PRO A 17 0.05 4.14 -3.98
N ALA A 18 0.36 4.00 -5.27
CA ALA A 18 -0.49 3.27 -6.20
C ALA A 18 -0.80 1.85 -5.68
N HIS A 19 0.21 1.17 -5.17
CA HIS A 19 0.05 -0.15 -4.59
C HIS A 19 -0.70 -0.12 -3.25
N PHE A 20 -0.47 0.92 -2.44
CA PHE A 20 -1.01 0.97 -1.07
C PHE A 20 -2.48 1.35 -1.02
N VAL A 21 -2.91 2.24 -1.90
CA VAL A 21 -4.35 2.56 -2.04
C VAL A 21 -5.11 1.35 -2.56
N ASP A 22 -4.60 0.66 -3.59
CA ASP A 22 -5.21 -0.57 -4.09
C ASP A 22 -5.32 -1.63 -3.00
N GLN A 23 -4.26 -1.84 -2.22
CA GLN A 23 -4.27 -2.76 -1.08
C GLN A 23 -5.30 -2.37 -0.02
N ALA A 24 -5.44 -1.07 0.29
CA ALA A 24 -6.44 -0.61 1.25
C ALA A 24 -7.87 -0.91 0.77
N LEU A 25 -8.13 -0.71 -0.52
CA LEU A 25 -9.43 -0.99 -1.13
C LEU A 25 -9.77 -2.49 -1.22
N GLN A 26 -8.74 -3.35 -1.27
CA GLN A 26 -8.92 -4.80 -1.24
C GLN A 26 -9.08 -5.34 0.19
N LEU A 27 -8.40 -4.75 1.18
CA LEU A 27 -8.41 -5.22 2.57
C LEU A 27 -9.63 -4.77 3.34
N VAL A 28 -10.22 -3.61 3.00
CA VAL A 28 -11.37 -3.04 3.71
C VAL A 28 -12.61 -3.15 2.84
N ASP A 29 -13.52 -4.05 3.21
CA ASP A 29 -14.79 -4.26 2.51
C ASP A 29 -15.82 -3.17 2.88
N ALA A 30 -15.53 -1.94 2.46
CA ALA A 30 -16.41 -0.79 2.60
C ALA A 30 -15.96 0.34 1.65
N PRO A 31 -16.85 1.23 1.21
CA PRO A 31 -16.43 2.39 0.44
C PRO A 31 -15.62 3.38 1.28
N VAL A 32 -14.70 4.08 0.63
CA VAL A 32 -13.99 5.22 1.22
C VAL A 32 -14.95 6.42 1.23
N GLU A 33 -15.17 7.00 2.40
CA GLU A 33 -16.01 8.19 2.55
C GLU A 33 -15.21 9.49 2.48
N ARG A 34 -14.01 9.49 3.08
CA ARG A 34 -13.19 10.70 3.20
C ARG A 34 -11.72 10.38 3.03
N VAL A 35 -11.03 11.31 2.39
CA VAL A 35 -9.59 11.29 2.19
C VAL A 35 -8.97 12.58 2.71
N TYR A 36 -7.94 12.45 3.53
CA TYR A 36 -7.04 13.55 3.88
C TYR A 36 -5.62 13.18 3.44
N CYS A 37 -4.91 14.14 2.86
CA CYS A 37 -3.53 13.95 2.44
C CYS A 37 -2.69 15.16 2.81
N ASP A 38 -1.47 14.88 3.27
CA ASP A 38 -0.43 15.87 3.51
C ASP A 38 0.88 15.45 2.84
N ILE A 39 1.57 16.41 2.22
CA ILE A 39 2.85 16.17 1.55
C ILE A 39 3.87 17.17 2.08
N VAL A 40 4.97 16.64 2.61
CA VAL A 40 6.09 17.44 3.11
C VAL A 40 7.14 17.62 2.02
N TYR A 41 7.56 18.87 1.78
CA TYR A 41 8.62 19.23 0.87
C TYR A 41 9.86 19.70 1.67
N ARG A 42 11.06 19.39 1.16
CA ARG A 42 12.35 19.80 1.74
C ARG A 42 13.19 20.50 0.69
N ASP A 43 13.38 21.78 0.85
CA ASP A 43 14.03 22.67 -0.13
C ASP A 43 15.50 22.33 -0.43
N HIS A 44 16.17 21.64 0.50
CA HIS A 44 17.58 21.26 0.34
C HIS A 44 17.79 19.96 -0.50
N TRP A 45 16.71 19.32 -0.95
CA TRP A 45 16.79 18.16 -1.83
C TRP A 45 16.46 18.59 -3.27
N PRO A 46 17.24 18.17 -4.26
CA PRO A 46 17.04 18.56 -5.66
C PRO A 46 15.90 17.77 -6.32
N ILE A 47 14.73 17.74 -5.68
CA ILE A 47 13.49 17.08 -6.16
C ILE A 47 12.29 17.97 -5.78
N ASP A 48 11.24 17.91 -6.59
CA ASP A 48 10.01 18.71 -6.40
C ASP A 48 8.73 17.85 -6.21
N ILE A 49 8.91 16.53 -6.00
CA ILE A 49 7.81 15.56 -5.87
C ILE A 49 7.26 15.44 -4.45
N GLY A 50 7.87 16.07 -3.45
CA GLY A 50 7.67 15.80 -2.03
C GLY A 50 8.63 14.73 -1.49
N ASN A 51 8.93 14.82 -0.20
CA ASN A 51 9.87 13.93 0.49
C ASN A 51 9.20 12.95 1.43
N TYR A 52 7.98 13.27 1.86
CA TYR A 52 7.14 12.46 2.71
C TYR A 52 5.68 12.77 2.44
N GLY A 53 4.87 11.74 2.27
CA GLY A 53 3.43 11.86 2.08
C GLY A 53 2.68 10.98 3.06
N THR A 54 1.55 11.48 3.53
CA THR A 54 0.62 10.72 4.37
C THR A 54 -0.77 10.82 3.81
N ILE A 55 -1.43 9.67 3.58
CA ILE A 55 -2.83 9.62 3.18
C ILE A 55 -3.63 8.95 4.31
N PHE A 56 -4.69 9.60 4.76
CA PHE A 56 -5.66 9.04 5.70
C PHE A 56 -6.97 8.74 4.97
N LEU A 57 -7.38 7.48 5.00
CA LEU A 57 -8.65 7.03 4.46
C LEU A 57 -9.63 6.75 5.62
N THR A 58 -10.84 7.25 5.49
CA THR A 58 -11.97 6.92 6.36
C THR A 58 -12.95 6.08 5.56
N PHE A 59 -13.21 4.87 6.00
CA PHE A 59 -14.18 3.97 5.37
C PHE A 59 -15.56 4.06 6.05
N ALA A 60 -16.63 3.76 5.30
CA ALA A 60 -18.01 3.82 5.78
C ALA A 60 -18.30 2.91 6.97
N ASN A 61 -17.57 1.81 7.10
CA ASN A 61 -17.67 0.89 8.24
C ASN A 61 -16.88 1.35 9.49
N GLY A 62 -16.32 2.56 9.47
CA GLY A 62 -15.58 3.15 10.58
C GLY A 62 -14.09 2.83 10.60
N VAL A 63 -13.58 1.96 9.73
CA VAL A 63 -12.14 1.69 9.61
C VAL A 63 -11.37 2.94 9.22
N ARG A 64 -10.22 3.14 9.85
CA ARG A 64 -9.23 4.16 9.51
C ARG A 64 -8.01 3.48 8.92
N TYR A 65 -7.54 3.97 7.78
CA TYR A 65 -6.38 3.42 7.12
C TYR A 65 -5.39 4.56 6.82
N GLN A 66 -4.15 4.39 7.27
CA GLN A 66 -3.09 5.36 7.05
C GLN A 66 -2.05 4.77 6.11
N ILE A 67 -1.65 5.54 5.11
CA ILE A 67 -0.56 5.23 4.20
C ILE A 67 0.52 6.27 4.44
N GLU A 68 1.74 5.83 4.72
CA GLU A 68 2.91 6.69 4.86
C GLU A 68 3.96 6.28 3.83
N ILE A 69 4.50 7.26 3.13
CA ILE A 69 5.54 7.07 2.12
C ILE A 69 6.59 8.18 2.25
N GLY A 70 7.83 7.85 2.00
CA GLY A 70 8.87 8.87 1.96
C GLY A 70 10.27 8.37 2.26
N ASN A 71 11.22 9.27 2.12
CA ASN A 71 12.66 9.00 2.27
C ASN A 71 13.21 9.50 3.61
N LEU A 72 12.37 10.00 4.53
CA LEU A 72 12.79 10.62 5.77
C LEU A 72 12.94 9.63 6.95
N ALA A 73 12.36 8.44 6.83
CA ALA A 73 12.44 7.43 7.87
C ALA A 73 13.81 6.72 7.83
N THR A 74 14.71 7.08 8.75
CA THR A 74 16.01 6.40 8.92
C THR A 74 15.90 5.13 9.76
N ILE A 75 14.81 4.98 10.51
CA ILE A 75 14.44 3.76 11.21
C ILE A 75 13.23 3.18 10.46
N GLU A 76 13.34 1.94 10.05
CA GLU A 76 12.27 1.27 9.32
C GLU A 76 11.03 1.11 10.19
N LYS A 77 9.88 1.47 9.63
CA LYS A 77 8.57 1.16 10.20
C LYS A 77 8.11 -0.21 9.70
N PRO A 78 7.27 -0.92 10.46
CA PRO A 78 6.67 -2.14 9.93
C PRO A 78 5.88 -1.81 8.66
N ARG A 79 5.97 -2.70 7.69
CA ARG A 79 5.20 -2.60 6.44
C ARG A 79 3.69 -2.52 6.69
N TRP A 80 3.23 -3.28 7.69
CA TRP A 80 1.87 -3.30 8.16
C TRP A 80 1.83 -3.18 9.67
N TYR A 81 0.97 -2.31 10.16
CA TYR A 81 0.57 -2.25 11.54
C TYR A 81 -0.96 -2.13 11.59
N VAL A 82 -1.60 -3.11 12.20
CA VAL A 82 -3.06 -3.14 12.35
C VAL A 82 -3.38 -3.17 13.83
N ALA A 83 -4.29 -2.32 14.27
CA ALA A 83 -4.83 -2.31 15.63
C ALA A 83 -6.34 -2.48 15.58
N GLY A 84 -6.86 -3.33 16.47
CA GLY A 84 -8.28 -3.59 16.62
C GLY A 84 -8.62 -3.91 18.07
N ASP A 85 -9.89 -4.02 18.36
CA ASP A 85 -10.40 -4.20 19.74
C ASP A 85 -9.89 -5.47 20.42
N LEU A 86 -9.63 -6.52 19.65
CA LEU A 86 -9.22 -7.82 20.15
C LEU A 86 -7.73 -8.11 19.95
N GLY A 87 -6.95 -7.17 19.45
CA GLY A 87 -5.52 -7.39 19.28
C GLY A 87 -4.88 -6.45 18.27
N ALA A 88 -3.62 -6.76 17.96
CA ALA A 88 -2.83 -6.01 16.98
C ALA A 88 -1.96 -6.95 16.15
N LEU A 89 -1.58 -6.48 14.95
CA LEU A 89 -0.68 -7.17 14.03
C LEU A 89 0.44 -6.21 13.63
N SER A 90 1.65 -6.73 13.56
CA SER A 90 2.81 -6.04 13.00
C SER A 90 3.52 -6.95 12.01
N LYS A 91 3.75 -6.46 10.79
CA LYS A 91 4.47 -7.16 9.73
C LYS A 91 5.61 -6.29 9.24
N PRO A 92 6.86 -6.59 9.58
CA PRO A 92 8.02 -5.93 9.01
C PRO A 92 8.34 -6.45 7.60
N GLY A 93 9.36 -5.88 6.98
CA GLY A 93 9.88 -6.28 5.68
C GLY A 93 8.97 -6.00 4.49
N LEU A 94 9.52 -6.22 3.31
CA LEU A 94 8.82 -6.10 2.02
C LEU A 94 8.63 -7.48 1.39
N ASP A 95 8.00 -7.51 0.22
CA ASP A 95 7.87 -8.74 -0.57
C ASP A 95 9.28 -9.25 -0.96
N PRO A 96 9.65 -10.47 -0.57
CA PRO A 96 10.97 -11.01 -0.84
C PRO A 96 11.22 -11.30 -2.33
N GLN A 97 10.20 -11.24 -3.19
CA GLN A 97 10.36 -11.55 -4.62
C GLN A 97 11.22 -10.52 -5.37
N GLU A 98 11.22 -9.23 -4.97
CA GLU A 98 11.95 -8.20 -5.71
C GLU A 98 13.47 -8.43 -5.78
N PRO A 99 14.20 -8.66 -4.69
CA PRO A 99 15.63 -8.95 -4.75
C PRO A 99 15.96 -10.22 -5.53
N PHE A 100 15.12 -11.26 -5.42
CA PHE A 100 15.32 -12.50 -6.18
C PHE A 100 15.00 -12.34 -7.67
N LEU A 101 14.02 -11.50 -8.02
CA LEU A 101 13.72 -11.16 -9.42
C LEU A 101 14.94 -10.54 -10.13
N ARG A 102 15.64 -9.62 -9.44
CA ARG A 102 16.85 -8.98 -9.99
C ARG A 102 17.98 -9.99 -10.29
N LEU A 103 17.98 -11.11 -9.62
CA LEU A 103 18.92 -12.21 -9.83
C LEU A 103 18.41 -13.27 -10.82
N GLY A 104 17.17 -13.15 -11.31
CA GLY A 104 16.53 -14.18 -12.13
C GLY A 104 16.06 -15.42 -11.36
N LEU A 105 15.98 -15.34 -10.03
CA LEU A 105 15.71 -16.45 -9.11
C LEU A 105 14.39 -16.27 -8.34
N ILE A 106 13.39 -15.64 -8.95
CA ILE A 106 12.13 -15.28 -8.28
C ILE A 106 11.42 -16.47 -7.62
N GLU A 107 11.58 -17.68 -8.17
CA GLU A 107 10.97 -18.89 -7.61
C GLU A 107 11.63 -19.35 -6.30
N ASP A 108 12.85 -18.88 -6.02
CA ASP A 108 13.60 -19.20 -4.80
C ASP A 108 13.34 -18.20 -3.68
N ALA A 109 12.52 -17.15 -3.94
CA ALA A 109 12.21 -16.12 -2.95
C ALA A 109 11.58 -16.73 -1.69
N LYS A 110 12.15 -16.39 -0.53
CA LYS A 110 11.70 -16.82 0.79
C LYS A 110 11.65 -15.64 1.74
N GLU A 111 10.64 -15.64 2.58
CA GLU A 111 10.53 -14.66 3.65
C GLU A 111 11.61 -14.89 4.71
N PRO A 112 12.40 -13.85 5.07
CA PRO A 112 13.30 -13.93 6.21
C PRO A 112 12.54 -14.17 7.52
N PRO A 113 13.09 -14.97 8.47
CA PRO A 113 12.40 -15.25 9.75
C PRO A 113 12.06 -13.99 10.55
N GLU A 114 12.88 -12.94 10.47
CA GLU A 114 12.69 -11.65 11.11
C GLU A 114 11.53 -10.83 10.53
N ASP A 115 11.11 -11.15 9.32
CA ASP A 115 10.01 -10.47 8.62
C ASP A 115 8.65 -11.14 8.85
N ARG A 116 8.59 -12.21 9.64
CA ARG A 116 7.34 -12.89 9.96
C ARG A 116 6.35 -11.97 10.65
N THR A 117 5.07 -12.23 10.42
CA THR A 117 3.99 -11.45 11.03
C THR A 117 3.83 -11.79 12.50
N ARG A 118 3.94 -10.77 13.36
CA ARG A 118 3.63 -10.87 14.78
C ARG A 118 2.18 -10.45 15.02
N VAL A 119 1.40 -11.32 15.65
CA VAL A 119 0.03 -11.04 16.06
C VAL A 119 -0.07 -11.18 17.58
N VAL A 120 -0.69 -10.20 18.25
CA VAL A 120 -1.08 -10.31 19.66
C VAL A 120 -2.60 -10.23 19.72
N THR A 121 -3.24 -11.26 20.25
CA THR A 121 -4.71 -11.34 20.39
C THR A 121 -5.14 -11.52 21.84
N ARG A 122 -6.37 -11.08 22.16
CA ARG A 122 -7.02 -11.23 23.48
C ARG A 122 -8.37 -11.94 23.37
N ARG A 123 -8.58 -12.72 22.32
CA ARG A 123 -9.84 -13.44 22.09
C ARG A 123 -10.19 -14.42 23.23
N SER A 124 -9.19 -15.02 23.86
CA SER A 124 -9.34 -15.92 25.01
C SER A 124 -9.50 -15.21 26.35
N GLY A 125 -9.41 -13.87 26.38
CA GLY A 125 -9.38 -13.07 27.61
C GLY A 125 -7.97 -12.76 28.10
N GLU A 126 -6.98 -13.58 27.77
CA GLU A 126 -5.56 -13.36 28.03
C GLU A 126 -4.83 -12.97 26.74
N ALA A 127 -3.69 -12.30 26.87
CA ALA A 127 -2.87 -11.96 25.73
C ALA A 127 -2.14 -13.20 25.23
N GLU A 128 -2.36 -13.53 23.97
CA GLU A 128 -1.69 -14.62 23.25
C GLU A 128 -0.89 -14.04 22.09
N GLU A 129 0.35 -14.47 21.94
CA GLU A 129 1.23 -14.07 20.86
C GLU A 129 1.40 -15.20 19.82
N LEU A 130 1.23 -14.86 18.55
CA LEU A 130 1.39 -15.76 17.43
C LEU A 130 2.41 -15.17 16.45
N ILE A 131 3.26 -16.02 15.91
CA ILE A 131 4.16 -15.68 14.80
C ILE A 131 3.69 -16.46 13.56
N LEU A 132 3.34 -15.75 12.52
CA LEU A 132 2.77 -16.32 11.30
C LEU A 132 3.70 -16.12 10.12
N ASP A 133 3.87 -17.16 9.32
CA ASP A 133 4.53 -17.09 8.02
C ASP A 133 3.61 -16.38 7.02
N SER A 134 4.19 -15.61 6.11
CA SER A 134 3.43 -15.00 5.03
C SER A 134 3.02 -16.04 3.98
N VAL A 135 1.84 -15.87 3.41
CA VAL A 135 1.47 -16.62 2.20
C VAL A 135 2.36 -16.14 1.06
N ARG A 136 2.97 -17.09 0.36
CA ARG A 136 3.87 -16.77 -0.75
C ARG A 136 3.12 -16.02 -1.86
N GLY A 137 3.61 -14.84 -2.20
CA GLY A 137 3.17 -14.11 -3.38
C GLY A 137 3.68 -14.74 -4.68
N THR A 138 3.04 -14.45 -5.80
CA THR A 138 3.45 -14.95 -7.13
C THR A 138 3.19 -13.88 -8.17
N TRP A 139 4.17 -13.01 -8.42
CA TRP A 139 4.06 -11.91 -9.38
C TRP A 139 3.81 -12.38 -10.80
N LYS A 140 4.30 -13.56 -11.18
CA LYS A 140 4.07 -14.14 -12.51
C LYS A 140 2.58 -14.40 -12.79
N ASN A 141 1.73 -14.57 -11.75
CA ASN A 141 0.30 -14.79 -11.94
C ASN A 141 -0.39 -13.61 -12.62
N TYR A 142 0.14 -12.40 -12.45
CA TYR A 142 -0.35 -11.23 -13.20
C TYR A 142 -0.20 -11.44 -14.72
N TYR A 143 1.00 -11.81 -15.17
CA TYR A 143 1.26 -12.03 -16.60
C TYR A 143 0.53 -13.26 -17.13
N GLN A 144 0.39 -14.30 -16.29
CA GLN A 144 -0.37 -15.50 -16.64
C GLN A 144 -1.84 -15.15 -16.87
N ASN A 145 -2.46 -14.35 -15.97
CA ASN A 145 -3.85 -13.92 -16.15
C ASN A 145 -4.03 -13.10 -17.44
N ILE A 146 -3.14 -12.16 -17.74
CA ILE A 146 -3.20 -11.40 -18.99
C ILE A 146 -3.13 -12.34 -20.20
N SER A 147 -2.22 -13.32 -20.19
CA SER A 147 -2.12 -14.32 -21.26
C SER A 147 -3.41 -15.14 -21.38
N ASP A 148 -3.99 -15.57 -20.29
CA ASP A 148 -5.22 -16.38 -20.28
C ASP A 148 -6.44 -15.58 -20.76
N VAL A 149 -6.53 -14.30 -20.41
CA VAL A 149 -7.56 -13.40 -20.94
C VAL A 149 -7.45 -13.26 -22.46
N LEU A 150 -6.24 -13.01 -22.96
CA LEU A 150 -6.02 -12.78 -24.40
C LEU A 150 -6.15 -14.03 -25.25
N ASN A 151 -5.78 -15.20 -24.74
CA ASN A 151 -5.69 -16.43 -25.52
C ASN A 151 -6.77 -17.47 -25.18
N ASN A 152 -7.31 -17.45 -23.98
CA ASN A 152 -8.18 -18.51 -23.46
C ASN A 152 -9.57 -18.00 -23.03
N GLY A 153 -9.85 -16.71 -23.16
CA GLY A 153 -11.14 -16.12 -22.77
C GLY A 153 -11.40 -16.10 -21.26
N ALA A 154 -10.35 -16.11 -20.43
CA ALA A 154 -10.48 -15.96 -18.99
C ALA A 154 -10.89 -14.54 -18.61
N ASP A 155 -11.40 -14.36 -17.39
CA ASP A 155 -11.71 -13.04 -16.84
C ASP A 155 -10.45 -12.35 -16.29
N LEU A 156 -10.44 -11.00 -16.35
CA LEU A 156 -9.41 -10.19 -15.68
C LEU A 156 -9.57 -10.28 -14.16
N ILE A 157 -8.47 -10.61 -13.46
CA ILE A 157 -8.41 -10.57 -11.99
C ILE A 157 -8.38 -9.12 -11.51
N VAL A 158 -7.65 -8.24 -12.20
CA VAL A 158 -7.63 -6.81 -11.94
C VAL A 158 -8.40 -6.09 -13.05
N THR A 159 -9.57 -5.54 -12.72
CA THR A 159 -10.47 -4.93 -13.70
C THR A 159 -10.28 -3.41 -13.80
N PRO A 160 -10.65 -2.79 -14.93
CA PRO A 160 -10.65 -1.33 -15.08
C PRO A 160 -11.47 -0.61 -14.00
N GLU A 161 -12.58 -1.21 -13.54
CA GLU A 161 -13.44 -0.64 -12.50
C GLU A 161 -12.74 -0.59 -11.14
N GLN A 162 -11.93 -1.61 -10.81
CA GLN A 162 -11.10 -1.60 -9.59
C GLN A 162 -10.04 -0.50 -9.66
N VAL A 163 -9.36 -0.37 -10.80
CA VAL A 163 -8.39 0.71 -11.04
C VAL A 163 -9.06 2.09 -10.96
N GLN A 164 -10.25 2.25 -11.55
CA GLN A 164 -11.00 3.51 -11.46
C GLN A 164 -11.33 3.90 -10.03
N LYS A 165 -11.67 2.94 -9.15
CA LYS A 165 -11.90 3.21 -7.73
C LYS A 165 -10.64 3.76 -7.05
N ALA A 166 -9.49 3.16 -7.33
CA ALA A 166 -8.20 3.64 -6.81
C ALA A 166 -7.91 5.07 -7.32
N MET A 167 -8.12 5.35 -8.61
CA MET A 167 -7.90 6.67 -9.18
C MET A 167 -8.75 7.76 -8.53
N ARG A 168 -10.01 7.48 -8.17
CA ARG A 168 -10.85 8.44 -7.42
C ARG A 168 -10.26 8.79 -6.04
N VAL A 169 -9.65 7.82 -5.35
CA VAL A 169 -8.95 8.07 -4.09
C VAL A 169 -7.73 8.97 -4.32
N TYR A 170 -6.99 8.76 -5.43
CA TYR A 170 -5.86 9.61 -5.79
C TYR A 170 -6.28 11.05 -6.08
N ASP A 171 -7.31 11.25 -6.89
CA ASP A 171 -7.83 12.57 -7.20
C ASP A 171 -8.21 13.31 -5.91
N ALA A 172 -8.87 12.62 -4.98
CA ALA A 172 -9.21 13.18 -3.67
C ALA A 172 -7.98 13.46 -2.80
N ALA A 173 -6.97 12.59 -2.82
CA ALA A 173 -5.71 12.80 -2.09
C ALA A 173 -4.95 14.01 -2.62
N MET A 174 -4.87 14.19 -3.94
CA MET A 174 -4.26 15.36 -4.57
C MET A 174 -5.00 16.64 -4.21
N ALA A 175 -6.33 16.65 -4.35
CA ALA A 175 -7.16 17.79 -3.97
C ALA A 175 -7.04 18.14 -2.47
N SER A 176 -6.91 17.12 -1.62
CA SER A 176 -6.66 17.31 -0.18
C SER A 176 -5.28 17.91 0.08
N ALA A 177 -4.23 17.41 -0.56
CA ALA A 177 -2.87 17.92 -0.40
C ALA A 177 -2.75 19.38 -0.87
N ASP A 178 -3.42 19.74 -1.96
CA ASP A 178 -3.40 21.09 -2.50
C ASP A 178 -4.20 22.09 -1.64
N SER A 179 -5.32 21.64 -1.06
CA SER A 179 -6.21 22.51 -0.26
C SER A 179 -5.93 22.50 1.24
N GLY A 180 -5.22 21.49 1.77
CA GLY A 180 -5.08 21.23 3.19
C GLY A 180 -6.38 20.77 3.88
N GLN A 181 -7.40 20.39 3.12
CA GLN A 181 -8.72 20.01 3.63
C GLN A 181 -9.04 18.54 3.36
N THR A 182 -9.89 17.95 4.20
CA THR A 182 -10.44 16.62 3.94
C THR A 182 -11.41 16.67 2.76
N VAL A 183 -11.30 15.73 1.83
CA VAL A 183 -12.18 15.59 0.67
C VAL A 183 -13.16 14.44 0.93
N SER A 184 -14.46 14.69 0.68
CA SER A 184 -15.52 13.66 0.71
C SER A 184 -15.61 12.97 -0.64
N LEU A 185 -15.79 11.63 -0.64
CA LEU A 185 -16.03 10.80 -1.82
C LEU A 185 -17.50 10.33 -1.96
N VAL A 186 -18.36 10.70 -1.03
CA VAL A 186 -19.82 10.42 -0.99
C VAL A 186 -20.62 11.70 -1.07
#